data_21ddca2b738c06380e77d31b1b5478a2
#
_entry.id   21ddca2b738c06380e77d31b1b5478a2
#
_cell.length_a   1.000
_cell.length_b   1.000
_cell.length_c   1.000
_cell.angle_alpha   90.00
_cell.angle_beta   90.00
_cell.angle_gamma   90.00
#
_symmetry.space_group_name_H-M   'P 1'
#
loop_
_entity.id
_entity.type
_entity.pdbx_description
1 polymer ?
#
loop_
_entity_poly.entity_id
_entity_poly.type
_entity_poly.pdbx_seq_one_letter_code
_entity_poly.pdbx_strand_id
1 'polypeptide(L)'
;VIASLSAHTEEIARLGARIAAAGKGTGPAYAAALNRVGAMTRTGMVRAMVGQTGLKRKVIDKALRKTTASPGSLTYMVRSAGGDISLKYFGARETRRGVSAAPFGHRQLFAGTFIKGGRFPARKTAKGLNGHVYRRTGKGRGPLRLVKSGVIIPREMVIDDTRAIFFRTVQANLPGRLLHELGRRLAS
;
A
#
# COMPACT_ATOMS: atom_id res chain seq x y z
N VAL A 1 -0.78 -11.07 -7.13
CA VAL A 1 -0.39 -11.20 -5.71
C VAL A 1 -1.43 -10.49 -4.85
N ILE A 2 -1.88 -11.14 -3.79
CA ILE A 2 -2.78 -10.59 -2.78
C ILE A 2 -2.04 -10.63 -1.45
N ALA A 3 -2.10 -9.58 -0.66
CA ALA A 3 -1.56 -9.55 0.68
C ALA A 3 -2.54 -8.88 1.65
N SER A 4 -2.59 -9.38 2.86
CA SER A 4 -3.35 -8.81 3.98
C SER A 4 -2.47 -8.75 5.22
N LEU A 5 -2.68 -7.76 6.05
CA LEU A 5 -2.03 -7.61 7.34
C LEU A 5 -3.12 -7.44 8.40
N SER A 6 -3.11 -8.35 9.37
CA SER A 6 -3.96 -8.29 10.56
C SER A 6 -3.09 -8.50 11.80
N ALA A 7 -3.37 -7.80 12.88
CA ALA A 7 -2.76 -8.09 14.17
C ALA A 7 -3.72 -9.03 14.93
N HIS A 8 -3.30 -10.26 15.10
CA HIS A 8 -3.85 -11.20 16.06
C HIS A 8 -2.79 -11.39 17.13
N THR A 9 -2.90 -10.68 18.22
CA THR A 9 -2.10 -11.00 19.38
C THR A 9 -2.99 -11.79 20.33
N GLU A 10 -2.52 -12.94 20.78
CA GLU A 10 -3.25 -13.78 21.75
C GLU A 10 -3.64 -13.01 23.01
N GLU A 11 -2.81 -12.05 23.44
CA GLU A 11 -3.10 -11.18 24.58
C GLU A 11 -4.31 -10.30 24.34
N ILE A 12 -4.47 -9.74 23.11
CA ILE A 12 -5.63 -8.94 22.74
C ILE A 12 -6.87 -9.82 22.67
N ALA A 13 -6.75 -11.04 22.16
CA ALA A 13 -7.84 -12.00 22.12
C ALA A 13 -8.26 -12.44 23.54
N ARG A 14 -7.30 -12.70 24.44
CA ARG A 14 -7.57 -13.04 25.87
C ARG A 14 -8.20 -11.87 26.62
N LEU A 15 -7.71 -10.65 26.41
CA LEU A 15 -8.32 -9.45 26.98
C LEU A 15 -9.73 -9.27 26.42
N GLY A 16 -9.93 -9.50 25.13
CA GLY A 16 -11.23 -9.49 24.45
C GLY A 16 -12.22 -10.48 25.07
N ALA A 17 -11.80 -11.72 25.29
CA ALA A 17 -12.63 -12.75 25.90
C ALA A 17 -13.02 -12.41 27.37
N ARG A 18 -12.08 -11.89 28.18
CA ARG A 18 -12.34 -11.46 29.56
C ARG A 18 -13.32 -10.30 29.64
N ILE A 19 -13.30 -9.38 28.69
CA ILE A 19 -14.19 -8.22 28.66
C ILE A 19 -15.51 -8.56 27.98
N ALA A 20 -15.55 -9.48 27.03
CA ALA A 20 -16.79 -10.04 26.48
C ALA A 20 -17.61 -10.78 27.55
N ALA A 21 -16.95 -11.40 28.51
CA ALA A 21 -17.57 -11.96 29.72
C ALA A 21 -18.15 -10.89 30.69
N ALA A 22 -17.72 -9.63 30.54
CA ALA A 22 -18.11 -8.53 31.47
C ALA A 22 -19.39 -7.79 31.03
N GLY A 23 -20.09 -8.16 29.93
CA GLY A 23 -21.43 -7.66 29.68
C GLY A 23 -21.75 -7.11 28.29
N LYS A 24 -23.05 -6.92 28.07
CA LYS A 24 -23.63 -6.33 26.85
C LYS A 24 -23.12 -4.90 26.65
N GLY A 25 -22.41 -4.61 25.55
CA GLY A 25 -21.95 -3.25 25.21
C GLY A 25 -20.46 -3.13 24.84
N THR A 26 -19.64 -4.15 25.10
CA THR A 26 -18.20 -4.11 24.82
C THR A 26 -17.87 -4.20 23.33
N GLY A 27 -18.64 -4.94 22.52
CA GLY A 27 -18.42 -5.09 21.09
C GLY A 27 -18.26 -3.76 20.34
N PRO A 28 -19.16 -2.79 20.51
CA PRO A 28 -19.02 -1.47 19.90
C PRO A 28 -17.80 -0.67 20.37
N ALA A 29 -17.35 -0.81 21.63
CA ALA A 29 -16.13 -0.18 22.12
C ALA A 29 -14.88 -0.76 21.44
N TYR A 30 -14.83 -2.10 21.32
CA TYR A 30 -13.77 -2.78 20.59
C TYR A 30 -13.71 -2.37 19.13
N ALA A 31 -14.85 -2.38 18.44
CA ALA A 31 -14.92 -1.96 17.05
C ALA A 31 -14.44 -0.51 16.86
N ALA A 32 -14.81 0.40 17.76
CA ALA A 32 -14.35 1.79 17.74
C ALA A 32 -12.84 1.90 17.94
N ALA A 33 -12.27 1.20 18.92
CA ALA A 33 -10.83 1.18 19.17
C ALA A 33 -10.05 0.62 17.98
N LEU A 34 -10.48 -0.54 17.45
CA LEU A 34 -9.86 -1.17 16.27
C LEU A 34 -9.92 -0.26 15.05
N ASN A 35 -11.04 0.38 14.81
CA ASN A 35 -11.19 1.29 13.68
C ASN A 35 -10.29 2.52 13.81
N ARG A 36 -10.17 3.08 15.00
CA ARG A 36 -9.30 4.22 15.27
C ARG A 36 -7.83 3.87 15.07
N VAL A 37 -7.36 2.80 15.71
CA VAL A 37 -5.98 2.35 15.59
C VAL A 37 -5.68 1.86 14.16
N GLY A 38 -6.60 1.14 13.56
CA GLY A 38 -6.47 0.69 12.16
C GLY A 38 -6.33 1.83 11.17
N ALA A 39 -7.06 2.94 11.37
CA ALA A 39 -6.91 4.14 10.54
C ALA A 39 -5.54 4.81 10.72
N MET A 40 -5.04 4.90 11.96
CA MET A 40 -3.69 5.40 12.25
C MET A 40 -2.63 4.51 11.60
N THR A 41 -2.74 3.21 11.77
CA THR A 41 -1.85 2.20 11.20
C THR A 41 -1.82 2.29 9.67
N ARG A 42 -2.98 2.34 9.01
CA ARG A 42 -3.05 2.50 7.56
C ARG A 42 -2.35 3.78 7.08
N THR A 43 -2.51 4.88 7.81
CA THR A 43 -1.83 6.15 7.49
C THR A 43 -0.31 6.02 7.60
N GLY A 44 0.18 5.37 8.65
CA GLY A 44 1.60 5.05 8.83
C GLY A 44 2.16 4.17 7.72
N MET A 45 1.44 3.09 7.38
CA MET A 45 1.79 2.19 6.27
C MET A 45 1.92 2.94 4.94
N VAL A 46 0.97 3.82 4.62
CA VAL A 46 1.04 4.62 3.38
C VAL A 46 2.29 5.50 3.36
N ARG A 47 2.66 6.12 4.47
CA ARG A 47 3.90 6.92 4.57
C ARG A 47 5.15 6.06 4.37
N ALA A 48 5.24 4.92 5.05
CA ALA A 48 6.36 3.99 4.91
C ALA A 48 6.50 3.50 3.47
N MET A 49 5.39 3.08 2.85
CA MET A 49 5.38 2.62 1.46
C MET A 49 5.80 3.70 0.46
N VAL A 50 5.51 4.98 0.71
CA VAL A 50 6.00 6.07 -0.15
C VAL A 50 7.53 6.09 -0.15
N GLY A 51 8.17 6.01 1.02
CA GLY A 51 9.63 5.93 1.14
C GLY A 51 10.19 4.65 0.53
N GLN A 52 9.62 3.51 0.90
CA GLN A 52 10.08 2.17 0.49
C GLN A 52 9.97 1.95 -1.04
N THR A 53 8.91 2.42 -1.67
CA THR A 53 8.63 2.12 -3.09
C THR A 53 8.95 3.25 -4.07
N GLY A 54 9.03 4.49 -3.60
CA GLY A 54 9.14 5.68 -4.45
C GLY A 54 7.84 6.06 -5.19
N LEU A 55 6.72 5.41 -4.86
CA LEU A 55 5.41 5.71 -5.44
C LEU A 55 4.81 6.97 -4.81
N LYS A 56 4.02 7.70 -5.59
CA LYS A 56 3.20 8.79 -5.06
C LYS A 56 2.12 8.25 -4.12
N ARG A 57 1.88 8.95 -3.00
CA ARG A 57 0.87 8.61 -1.99
C ARG A 57 -0.48 8.21 -2.61
N LYS A 58 -1.00 8.98 -3.57
CA LYS A 58 -2.28 8.72 -4.23
C LYS A 58 -2.36 7.32 -4.88
N VAL A 59 -1.26 6.81 -5.40
CA VAL A 59 -1.20 5.47 -6.04
C VAL A 59 -1.33 4.39 -4.96
N ILE A 60 -0.61 4.55 -3.86
CA ILE A 60 -0.63 3.61 -2.72
C ILE A 60 -2.01 3.64 -2.04
N ASP A 61 -2.55 4.82 -1.73
CA ASP A 61 -3.87 4.97 -1.11
C ASP A 61 -4.97 4.26 -1.91
N LYS A 62 -4.92 4.36 -3.24
CA LYS A 62 -5.87 3.68 -4.14
C LYS A 62 -5.71 2.16 -4.15
N ALA A 63 -4.48 1.66 -3.93
CA ALA A 63 -4.18 0.23 -3.92
C ALA A 63 -4.51 -0.44 -2.59
N LEU A 64 -4.50 0.31 -1.47
CA LEU A 64 -4.79 -0.21 -0.13
C LEU A 64 -6.29 -0.11 0.19
N ARG A 65 -6.96 -1.24 0.18
CA ARG A 65 -8.35 -1.39 0.63
C ARG A 65 -8.41 -1.67 2.12
N LYS A 66 -9.40 -1.11 2.82
CA LYS A 66 -9.66 -1.39 4.24
C LYS A 66 -11.00 -2.06 4.43
N THR A 67 -11.07 -2.96 5.40
CA THR A 67 -12.32 -3.45 5.98
C THR A 67 -12.34 -3.01 7.43
N THR A 68 -13.41 -2.34 7.86
CA THR A 68 -13.56 -1.83 9.21
C THR A 68 -14.17 -2.88 10.13
N ALA A 69 -13.78 -2.84 11.41
CA ALA A 69 -14.38 -3.66 12.45
C ALA A 69 -15.84 -3.23 12.72
N SER A 70 -16.68 -4.20 13.04
CA SER A 70 -18.04 -4.03 13.55
C SER A 70 -18.22 -4.79 14.86
N PRO A 71 -19.28 -4.54 15.64
CA PRO A 71 -19.53 -5.29 16.87
C PRO A 71 -19.62 -6.80 16.69
N GLY A 72 -20.09 -7.25 15.51
CA GLY A 72 -20.20 -8.68 15.15
C GLY A 72 -18.92 -9.23 14.48
N SER A 73 -18.01 -8.35 14.05
CA SER A 73 -16.73 -8.76 13.45
C SER A 73 -15.62 -7.84 13.92
N LEU A 74 -14.95 -8.22 15.00
CA LEU A 74 -13.90 -7.44 15.65
C LEU A 74 -12.56 -7.56 14.89
N THR A 75 -12.60 -7.29 13.59
CA THR A 75 -11.42 -7.37 12.72
C THR A 75 -11.30 -6.11 11.86
N TYR A 76 -10.21 -5.38 12.02
CA TYR A 76 -9.80 -4.34 11.07
C TYR A 76 -8.75 -4.90 10.14
N MET A 77 -8.97 -4.82 8.84
CA MET A 77 -8.08 -5.42 7.86
C MET A 77 -7.66 -4.40 6.79
N VAL A 78 -6.36 -4.42 6.45
CA VAL A 78 -5.83 -3.72 5.28
C VAL A 78 -5.44 -4.76 4.23
N ARG A 79 -5.97 -4.62 3.04
CA ARG A 79 -5.72 -5.53 1.91
C ARG A 79 -5.17 -4.79 0.72
N SER A 80 -4.33 -5.44 -0.05
CA SER A 80 -3.91 -4.99 -1.37
C SER A 80 -3.87 -6.16 -2.33
N ALA A 81 -4.26 -5.90 -3.58
CA ALA A 81 -4.16 -6.86 -4.67
C ALA A 81 -3.60 -6.15 -5.89
N GLY A 82 -2.78 -6.85 -6.67
CA GLY A 82 -2.19 -6.30 -7.89
C GLY A 82 -0.89 -6.99 -8.28
N GLY A 83 -0.35 -6.55 -9.39
CA GLY A 83 0.92 -7.02 -9.93
C GLY A 83 1.96 -5.90 -9.94
N ASP A 84 2.97 -6.11 -10.75
CA ASP A 84 4.08 -5.19 -10.93
C ASP A 84 3.62 -3.86 -11.55
N ILE A 85 3.99 -2.77 -10.92
CA ILE A 85 3.58 -1.41 -11.28
C ILE A 85 4.38 -0.91 -12.50
N SER A 86 3.70 -0.21 -13.40
CA SER A 86 4.35 0.39 -14.56
C SER A 86 5.29 1.54 -14.18
N LEU A 87 6.42 1.63 -14.86
CA LEU A 87 7.43 2.67 -14.67
C LEU A 87 6.90 4.10 -14.80
N LYS A 88 5.79 4.33 -15.51
CA LYS A 88 5.19 5.67 -15.64
C LYS A 88 4.85 6.34 -14.31
N TYR A 89 4.59 5.55 -13.26
CA TYR A 89 4.24 6.07 -11.93
C TYR A 89 5.45 6.52 -11.10
N PHE A 90 6.68 6.30 -11.61
CA PHE A 90 7.95 6.59 -10.94
C PHE A 90 8.68 7.79 -11.55
N GLY A 91 7.95 8.79 -12.02
CA GLY A 91 8.55 9.99 -12.61
C GLY A 91 9.36 9.69 -13.87
N ALA A 92 8.84 8.80 -14.72
CA ALA A 92 9.50 8.40 -15.96
C ALA A 92 9.73 9.59 -16.89
N ARG A 93 10.98 9.72 -17.36
CA ARG A 93 11.40 10.77 -18.31
C ARG A 93 12.18 10.13 -19.45
N GLU A 94 11.87 10.54 -20.66
CA GLU A 94 12.55 10.04 -21.85
C GLU A 94 13.89 10.75 -22.06
N THR A 95 14.91 9.99 -22.40
CA THR A 95 16.25 10.46 -22.75
C THR A 95 16.69 9.84 -24.07
N ARG A 96 17.83 10.29 -24.61
CA ARG A 96 18.40 9.73 -25.86
C ARG A 96 18.71 8.23 -25.75
N ARG A 97 19.12 7.75 -24.56
CA ARG A 97 19.53 6.36 -24.32
C ARG A 97 18.41 5.45 -23.86
N GLY A 98 17.26 6.00 -23.45
CA GLY A 98 16.13 5.25 -22.91
C GLY A 98 15.27 6.10 -22.00
N VAL A 99 14.59 5.46 -21.06
CA VAL A 99 13.74 6.13 -20.07
C VAL A 99 14.41 6.11 -18.69
N SER A 100 14.50 7.27 -18.05
CA SER A 100 14.94 7.39 -16.66
C SER A 100 13.73 7.41 -15.74
N ALA A 101 13.70 6.56 -14.71
CA ALA A 101 12.64 6.47 -13.70
C ALA A 101 13.25 6.13 -12.34
N ALA A 102 12.48 6.31 -11.25
CA ALA A 102 12.97 6.13 -9.88
C ALA A 102 12.13 5.10 -9.08
N PRO A 103 12.06 3.82 -9.49
CA PRO A 103 11.49 2.78 -8.64
C PRO A 103 12.34 2.61 -7.37
N PHE A 104 11.70 2.31 -6.24
CA PHE A 104 12.34 2.22 -4.92
C PHE A 104 13.11 3.49 -4.51
N GLY A 105 12.68 4.66 -5.03
CA GLY A 105 13.34 5.94 -4.75
C GLY A 105 14.65 6.19 -5.51
N HIS A 106 15.22 5.17 -6.16
CA HIS A 106 16.49 5.26 -6.86
C HIS A 106 16.31 5.49 -8.36
N ARG A 107 16.81 6.64 -8.85
CA ARG A 107 16.73 6.96 -10.26
C ARG A 107 17.72 6.15 -11.06
N GLN A 108 17.21 5.42 -12.06
CA GLN A 108 18.01 4.58 -12.94
C GLN A 108 17.56 4.74 -14.40
N LEU A 109 18.46 4.37 -15.32
CA LEU A 109 18.21 4.40 -16.76
C LEU A 109 17.79 3.01 -17.27
N PHE A 110 16.63 2.94 -17.88
CA PHE A 110 16.15 1.76 -18.59
C PHE A 110 16.54 1.89 -20.05
N ALA A 111 17.71 1.39 -20.41
CA ALA A 111 18.27 1.52 -21.75
C ALA A 111 17.40 0.86 -22.83
N GLY A 112 17.33 1.45 -24.03
CA GLY A 112 16.56 0.94 -25.15
C GLY A 112 15.05 0.99 -24.96
N THR A 113 14.55 1.77 -23.99
CA THR A 113 13.12 1.95 -23.73
C THR A 113 12.65 3.33 -24.19
N PHE A 114 11.34 3.49 -24.38
CA PHE A 114 10.74 4.75 -24.81
C PHE A 114 9.30 4.90 -24.29
N ILE A 115 8.81 6.14 -24.25
CA ILE A 115 7.44 6.52 -23.85
C ILE A 115 6.69 7.06 -25.08
N LYS A 116 7.39 7.74 -25.97
CA LYS A 116 6.83 8.43 -27.13
C LYS A 116 7.22 7.75 -28.44
N GLY A 117 6.43 7.91 -29.46
CA GLY A 117 6.73 7.42 -30.81
C GLY A 117 7.66 8.36 -31.60
N GLY A 118 8.33 7.82 -32.62
CA GLY A 118 9.25 8.58 -33.48
C GLY A 118 10.70 8.54 -33.02
N ARG A 119 11.53 9.42 -33.61
CA ARG A 119 12.98 9.52 -33.35
C ARG A 119 13.28 10.65 -32.39
N PHE A 120 14.13 10.39 -31.40
CA PHE A 120 14.59 11.42 -30.45
C PHE A 120 15.44 12.49 -31.17
N PRO A 121 15.31 13.79 -30.84
CA PRO A 121 14.46 14.39 -29.80
C PRO A 121 13.03 14.72 -30.26
N ALA A 122 12.71 14.67 -31.52
CA ALA A 122 11.43 15.08 -32.11
C ALA A 122 10.31 14.03 -31.95
N ARG A 123 10.29 13.32 -30.83
CA ARG A 123 9.29 12.28 -30.54
C ARG A 123 7.91 12.86 -30.22
N LYS A 124 6.86 12.23 -30.74
CA LYS A 124 5.47 12.62 -30.56
C LYS A 124 4.74 11.67 -29.61
N THR A 125 3.80 12.21 -28.85
CA THR A 125 2.92 11.40 -28.02
C THR A 125 2.06 10.51 -28.90
N ALA A 126 2.12 9.19 -28.69
CA ALA A 126 1.29 8.22 -29.38
C ALA A 126 0.15 7.77 -28.44
N LYS A 127 -1.12 7.94 -28.87
CA LYS A 127 -2.31 7.62 -28.06
C LYS A 127 -2.28 6.19 -27.49
N GLY A 128 -1.86 5.21 -28.28
CA GLY A 128 -1.78 3.80 -27.85
C GLY A 128 -0.74 3.49 -26.77
N LEU A 129 0.25 4.37 -26.53
CA LEU A 129 1.27 4.15 -25.50
C LEU A 129 0.85 4.63 -24.11
N ASN A 130 -0.14 5.51 -23.99
CA ASN A 130 -0.71 6.00 -22.72
C ASN A 130 0.33 6.43 -21.66
N GLY A 131 1.51 6.91 -22.11
CA GLY A 131 2.61 7.29 -21.21
C GLY A 131 3.32 6.13 -20.51
N HIS A 132 3.04 4.89 -20.88
CA HIS A 132 3.77 3.73 -20.40
C HIS A 132 5.14 3.60 -21.06
N VAL A 133 6.04 2.91 -20.39
CA VAL A 133 7.40 2.64 -20.88
C VAL A 133 7.42 1.31 -21.62
N TYR A 134 7.91 1.34 -22.84
CA TYR A 134 7.99 0.16 -23.70
C TYR A 134 9.42 -0.11 -24.16
N ARG A 135 9.70 -1.36 -24.49
CA ARG A 135 10.90 -1.83 -25.17
C ARG A 135 10.48 -2.59 -26.43
N ARG A 136 11.25 -2.46 -27.50
CA ARG A 136 11.09 -3.30 -28.68
C ARG A 136 11.69 -4.67 -28.42
N THR A 137 11.02 -5.73 -28.88
CA THR A 137 11.51 -7.11 -28.73
C THR A 137 12.32 -7.58 -29.93
N GLY A 138 12.37 -6.80 -31.02
CA GLY A 138 13.10 -7.14 -32.24
C GLY A 138 13.62 -5.90 -32.98
N LYS A 139 14.32 -6.14 -34.08
CA LYS A 139 14.77 -5.09 -35.03
C LYS A 139 13.56 -4.55 -35.81
N GLY A 140 13.38 -3.25 -35.86
CA GLY A 140 12.29 -2.62 -36.65
C GLY A 140 11.05 -2.25 -35.81
N ARG A 141 9.86 -2.22 -36.46
CA ARG A 141 8.57 -1.82 -35.86
C ARG A 141 7.84 -2.96 -35.12
N GLY A 142 8.51 -4.06 -34.81
CA GLY A 142 7.95 -5.26 -34.21
C GLY A 142 7.25 -5.05 -32.84
N PRO A 143 6.82 -6.15 -32.21
CA PRO A 143 5.99 -6.08 -31.00
C PRO A 143 6.67 -5.32 -29.86
N LEU A 144 5.84 -4.62 -29.08
CA LEU A 144 6.26 -3.82 -27.93
C LEU A 144 6.01 -4.58 -26.64
N ARG A 145 7.02 -4.61 -25.78
CA ARG A 145 6.89 -5.15 -24.42
C ARG A 145 6.82 -4.00 -23.41
N LEU A 146 5.80 -4.02 -22.56
CA LEU A 146 5.66 -3.12 -21.44
C LEU A 146 6.79 -3.36 -20.42
N VAL A 147 7.50 -2.31 -20.06
CA VAL A 147 8.54 -2.38 -19.03
C VAL A 147 7.96 -1.94 -17.70
N LYS A 148 8.08 -2.81 -16.70
CA LYS A 148 7.57 -2.62 -15.37
C LYS A 148 8.70 -2.29 -14.39
N SER A 149 8.34 -1.90 -13.18
CA SER A 149 9.27 -1.35 -12.19
C SER A 149 9.91 -2.39 -11.27
N GLY A 150 9.32 -3.57 -11.14
CA GLY A 150 9.64 -4.55 -10.10
C GLY A 150 8.89 -4.30 -8.78
N VAL A 151 8.22 -3.15 -8.62
CA VAL A 151 7.46 -2.83 -7.42
C VAL A 151 6.09 -3.50 -7.45
N ILE A 152 5.80 -4.34 -6.46
CA ILE A 152 4.53 -5.04 -6.28
C ILE A 152 3.94 -4.63 -4.93
N ILE A 153 2.96 -3.72 -4.93
CA ILE A 153 2.38 -3.14 -3.70
C ILE A 153 1.98 -4.18 -2.65
N PRO A 154 1.28 -5.29 -2.99
CA PRO A 154 0.98 -6.33 -2.00
C PRO A 154 2.22 -6.93 -1.33
N ARG A 155 3.31 -7.11 -2.06
CA ARG A 155 4.58 -7.61 -1.51
C ARG A 155 5.20 -6.59 -0.56
N GLU A 156 5.32 -5.34 -1.02
CA GLU A 156 5.91 -4.25 -0.23
C GLU A 156 5.11 -3.92 1.04
N MET A 157 3.81 -4.24 1.06
CA MET A 157 2.95 -4.02 2.21
C MET A 157 3.33 -4.90 3.42
N VAL A 158 3.87 -6.10 3.20
CA VAL A 158 4.11 -7.13 4.24
C VAL A 158 5.59 -7.29 4.61
N ILE A 159 6.46 -6.45 4.09
CA ILE A 159 7.90 -6.47 4.36
C ILE A 159 8.39 -5.13 4.92
N ASP A 160 9.62 -5.12 5.42
CA ASP A 160 10.41 -3.97 5.83
C ASP A 160 9.67 -2.95 6.71
N ASP A 161 9.86 -1.67 6.47
CA ASP A 161 9.32 -0.57 7.26
C ASP A 161 7.80 -0.57 7.32
N THR A 162 7.12 -0.97 6.25
CA THR A 162 5.67 -1.00 6.20
C THR A 162 5.11 -2.01 7.19
N ARG A 163 5.69 -3.21 7.25
CA ARG A 163 5.34 -4.24 8.24
C ARG A 163 5.67 -3.78 9.66
N ALA A 164 6.88 -3.24 9.86
CA ALA A 164 7.33 -2.78 11.17
C ALA A 164 6.41 -1.69 11.75
N ILE A 165 6.02 -0.71 10.92
CA ILE A 165 5.08 0.36 11.31
C ILE A 165 3.71 -0.18 11.67
N PHE A 166 3.22 -1.20 10.95
CA PHE A 166 1.95 -1.83 11.28
C PHE A 166 1.95 -2.35 12.72
N PHE A 167 2.89 -3.23 13.05
CA PHE A 167 2.94 -3.84 14.39
C PHE A 167 3.24 -2.81 15.48
N ARG A 168 4.20 -1.92 15.27
CA ARG A 168 4.54 -0.86 16.23
C ARG A 168 3.34 0.02 16.55
N THR A 169 2.59 0.46 15.55
CA THR A 169 1.42 1.32 15.75
C THR A 169 0.31 0.61 16.50
N VAL A 170 0.05 -0.67 16.18
CA VAL A 170 -0.96 -1.47 16.87
C VAL A 170 -0.58 -1.71 18.32
N GLN A 171 0.64 -2.18 18.59
CA GLN A 171 1.12 -2.46 19.95
C GLN A 171 1.11 -1.21 20.83
N ALA A 172 1.57 -0.07 20.32
CA ALA A 172 1.64 1.17 21.09
C ALA A 172 0.28 1.79 21.40
N ASN A 173 -0.72 1.63 20.53
CA ASN A 173 -1.96 2.42 20.63
C ASN A 173 -3.19 1.59 21.00
N LEU A 174 -3.24 0.30 20.67
CA LEU A 174 -4.46 -0.48 20.84
C LEU A 174 -4.85 -0.69 22.30
N PRO A 175 -3.94 -1.02 23.24
CA PRO A 175 -4.32 -1.21 24.65
C PRO A 175 -4.93 0.04 25.27
N GLY A 176 -4.26 1.19 25.14
CA GLY A 176 -4.75 2.46 25.68
C GLY A 176 -6.07 2.91 25.05
N ARG A 177 -6.23 2.68 23.74
CA ARG A 177 -7.48 3.04 23.06
C ARG A 177 -8.65 2.13 23.46
N LEU A 178 -8.41 0.85 23.70
CA LEU A 178 -9.40 -0.07 24.25
C LEU A 178 -9.90 0.38 25.61
N LEU A 179 -8.98 0.67 26.53
CA LEU A 179 -9.32 1.15 27.87
C LEU A 179 -10.15 2.45 27.81
N HIS A 180 -9.77 3.39 26.96
CA HIS A 180 -10.49 4.63 26.75
C HIS A 180 -11.93 4.41 26.26
N GLU A 181 -12.11 3.58 25.22
CA GLU A 181 -13.45 3.33 24.65
C GLU A 181 -14.36 2.55 25.61
N LEU A 182 -13.79 1.65 26.40
CA LEU A 182 -14.52 0.92 27.43
C LEU A 182 -14.93 1.85 28.58
N GLY A 183 -13.99 2.65 29.12
CA GLY A 183 -14.28 3.61 30.21
C GLY A 183 -15.39 4.59 29.84
N ARG A 184 -15.35 5.09 28.60
CA ARG A 184 -16.38 6.01 28.08
C ARG A 184 -17.80 5.40 28.02
N ARG A 185 -17.90 4.08 27.82
CA ARG A 185 -19.18 3.38 27.73
C ARG A 185 -19.70 2.85 29.07
N LEU A 186 -18.80 2.66 30.03
CA LEU A 186 -19.18 2.29 31.41
C LEU A 186 -19.64 3.51 32.23
N ALA A 187 -19.26 4.71 31.76
CA ALA A 187 -19.67 5.98 32.38
C ALA A 187 -20.93 6.59 31.78
N SER A 188 -21.50 5.97 30.73
CA SER A 188 -22.78 6.36 30.08
C SER A 188 -23.88 5.38 30.36
#